data_a805daf7dcc01e00f5e80258ae4efc47
#
_entry.id   a805daf7dcc01e00f5e80258ae4efc47
#
_cell.length_a   1.000
_cell.length_b   1.000
_cell.length_c   1.000
_cell.angle_alpha   90.00
_cell.angle_beta   90.00
_cell.angle_gamma   90.00
#
_symmetry.space_group_name_H-M   'P 1'
#
loop_
_entity.id
_entity.type
_entity.pdbx_description
1 polymer ?
#
loop_
_entity_poly.entity_id
_entity_poly.type
_entity_poly.pdbx_seq_one_letter_code
_entity_poly.pdbx_strand_id
1 'polypeptide(L)'
;YHKQLRAGEWKNNVYKGERLVYRSDRIYGIDISKHQHVKGKKKYGINWSKLRIVHLGNISKKTISGSVNYPISFIYIKSTEGSSILNPYYKKDYAAAKAHGYKVGTYHFFSTLTPANKQASQFLKHSFVRSNDLPPVLDVEPTHEQIKKMGGTGVLFARMRTWLRLVERATGKKPILYISQTFVNRYLSQAPDLKKNYQVWIARYGEYKPDVKMAYWQLCPDGKVAGIQGYVDINVFNGYHDAYSQFVSSH
;
A
#
# COMPACT_ATOMS: atom_id res chain seq x y z
N TYR A 1 -21.44 2.90 30.28
CA TYR A 1 -21.22 3.14 28.84
C TYR A 1 -20.19 4.26 28.71
N HIS A 2 -18.91 3.94 28.54
CA HIS A 2 -17.90 4.92 28.15
C HIS A 2 -18.03 5.16 26.65
N LYS A 3 -18.69 6.25 26.24
CA LYS A 3 -18.54 6.79 24.89
C LYS A 3 -17.08 7.23 24.74
N GLN A 4 -16.32 6.52 23.94
CA GLN A 4 -15.00 7.01 23.53
C GLN A 4 -15.21 8.33 22.78
N LEU A 5 -14.77 9.44 23.38
CA LEU A 5 -14.75 10.75 22.72
C LEU A 5 -13.79 10.64 21.53
N ARG A 6 -14.30 10.84 20.33
CA ARG A 6 -13.46 10.91 19.14
C ARG A 6 -12.65 12.19 19.19
N ALA A 7 -11.36 12.07 19.43
CA ALA A 7 -10.41 13.18 19.32
C ALA A 7 -10.17 13.48 17.83
N GLY A 8 -10.28 14.74 17.41
CA GLY A 8 -10.06 15.16 16.04
C GLY A 8 -10.81 16.45 15.69
N GLU A 9 -10.66 16.89 14.45
CA GLU A 9 -11.29 18.11 13.97
C GLU A 9 -12.74 17.90 13.56
N TRP A 10 -13.55 18.91 13.86
CA TRP A 10 -14.96 18.99 13.50
C TRP A 10 -15.22 20.23 12.66
N LYS A 11 -16.01 20.11 11.62
CA LYS A 11 -16.47 21.24 10.80
C LYS A 11 -17.95 21.09 10.52
N ASN A 12 -18.75 22.09 10.90
CA ASN A 12 -20.22 22.08 10.76
C ASN A 12 -20.86 20.81 11.38
N ASN A 13 -20.44 20.46 12.61
CA ASN A 13 -20.88 19.26 13.33
C ASN A 13 -20.55 17.92 12.64
N VAL A 14 -19.71 17.93 11.60
CA VAL A 14 -19.23 16.73 10.93
C VAL A 14 -17.80 16.44 11.37
N TYR A 15 -17.57 15.23 11.90
CA TYR A 15 -16.24 14.77 12.26
C TYR A 15 -15.37 14.61 11.01
N LYS A 16 -14.25 15.31 10.95
CA LYS A 16 -13.29 15.26 9.84
C LYS A 16 -12.16 14.26 10.06
N GLY A 17 -11.87 13.93 11.27
CA GLY A 17 -10.81 13.03 11.65
C GLY A 17 -9.63 13.74 12.32
N GLU A 18 -8.62 12.95 12.65
CA GLU A 18 -7.35 13.42 13.16
C GLU A 18 -6.51 13.97 12.00
N ARG A 19 -6.06 15.22 12.13
CA ARG A 19 -5.15 15.81 11.14
C ARG A 19 -3.76 15.24 11.31
N LEU A 20 -3.16 14.76 10.24
CA LEU A 20 -1.78 14.28 10.27
C LEU A 20 -0.82 15.45 10.28
N VAL A 21 0.08 15.43 11.25
CA VAL A 21 1.25 16.31 11.26
C VAL A 21 2.39 15.59 10.55
N TYR A 22 2.81 16.11 9.41
CA TYR A 22 3.89 15.54 8.61
C TYR A 22 5.24 16.06 9.11
N ARG A 23 5.92 15.22 9.90
CA ARG A 23 7.23 15.52 10.48
C ARG A 23 8.23 14.44 10.08
N SER A 24 9.51 14.76 10.19
CA SER A 24 10.62 13.84 9.88
C SER A 24 10.71 12.62 10.79
N ASP A 25 10.08 12.65 11.97
CA ASP A 25 10.04 11.55 12.93
C ASP A 25 8.99 10.48 12.60
N ARG A 26 8.16 10.68 11.57
CA ARG A 26 7.24 9.66 11.07
C ARG A 26 7.99 8.63 10.23
N ILE A 27 7.42 7.44 10.16
CA ILE A 27 7.96 6.33 9.36
C ILE A 27 7.35 6.38 7.96
N TYR A 28 8.14 6.82 6.99
CA TYR A 28 7.71 6.93 5.61
C TYR A 28 8.19 5.75 4.77
N GLY A 29 7.39 5.41 3.78
CA GLY A 29 7.74 4.46 2.75
C GLY A 29 7.22 4.88 1.39
N ILE A 30 7.64 4.15 0.38
CA ILE A 30 7.19 4.33 -1.00
C ILE A 30 6.70 3.01 -1.57
N ASP A 31 5.85 3.09 -2.56
CA ASP A 31 5.56 1.95 -3.40
C ASP A 31 5.90 2.25 -4.85
N ILE A 32 6.48 1.27 -5.52
CA ILE A 32 7.02 1.37 -6.87
C ILE A 32 6.59 0.20 -7.75
N SER A 33 6.61 0.46 -9.05
CA SER A 33 6.32 -0.51 -10.09
C SER A 33 7.18 -0.22 -11.33
N LYS A 34 6.83 -0.82 -12.47
CA LYS A 34 7.45 -0.44 -13.75
C LYS A 34 7.29 1.04 -14.10
N HIS A 35 6.29 1.72 -13.53
CA HIS A 35 6.02 3.13 -13.82
C HIS A 35 7.15 4.07 -13.38
N GLN A 36 7.98 3.68 -12.44
CA GLN A 36 9.17 4.43 -12.04
C GLN A 36 10.34 4.24 -13.01
N HIS A 37 10.24 3.26 -13.91
CA HIS A 37 11.28 2.94 -14.91
C HIS A 37 10.91 3.31 -16.34
N VAL A 38 9.61 3.43 -16.66
CA VAL A 38 9.16 3.60 -18.05
C VAL A 38 8.15 4.73 -18.14
N LYS A 39 8.42 5.67 -19.05
CA LYS A 39 7.51 6.76 -19.41
C LYS A 39 7.45 6.86 -20.93
N GLY A 40 6.36 6.38 -21.51
CA GLY A 40 6.25 6.24 -22.96
C GLY A 40 7.39 5.34 -23.48
N LYS A 41 8.22 5.86 -24.37
CA LYS A 41 9.39 5.14 -24.93
C LYS A 41 10.68 5.31 -24.10
N LYS A 42 10.67 6.19 -23.08
CA LYS A 42 11.87 6.48 -22.28
C LYS A 42 11.96 5.52 -21.09
N LYS A 43 13.19 5.07 -20.83
CA LYS A 43 13.53 4.21 -19.69
C LYS A 43 14.41 4.96 -18.71
N TYR A 44 14.21 4.73 -17.41
CA TYR A 44 14.95 5.36 -16.34
C TYR A 44 15.43 4.32 -15.33
N GLY A 45 16.63 4.50 -14.81
CA GLY A 45 17.11 3.77 -13.64
C GLY A 45 16.71 4.45 -12.35
N ILE A 46 16.73 3.70 -11.26
CA ILE A 46 16.62 4.23 -9.90
C ILE A 46 18.01 4.35 -9.31
N ASN A 47 18.33 5.52 -8.77
CA ASN A 47 19.56 5.72 -8.01
C ASN A 47 19.29 5.46 -6.52
N TRP A 48 19.50 4.22 -6.11
CA TRP A 48 19.19 3.73 -4.78
C TRP A 48 19.96 4.41 -3.64
N SER A 49 21.15 4.91 -3.93
CA SER A 49 21.97 5.61 -2.94
C SER A 49 21.48 7.03 -2.61
N LYS A 50 20.59 7.58 -3.43
CA LYS A 50 20.05 8.95 -3.26
C LYS A 50 18.63 9.01 -2.74
N LEU A 51 17.99 7.89 -2.44
CA LEU A 51 16.58 7.87 -2.12
C LEU A 51 16.26 8.69 -0.87
N ARG A 52 15.49 9.74 -1.05
CA ARG A 52 14.87 10.56 0.00
C ARG A 52 13.59 11.17 -0.55
N ILE A 53 12.57 11.31 0.30
CA ILE A 53 11.35 12.02 -0.06
C ILE A 53 11.67 13.51 -0.05
N VAL A 54 11.51 14.16 -1.20
CA VAL A 54 11.78 15.60 -1.37
C VAL A 54 10.51 16.43 -1.57
N HIS A 55 9.39 15.79 -1.84
CA HIS A 55 8.07 16.44 -1.94
C HIS A 55 6.96 15.44 -1.63
N LEU A 56 5.99 15.84 -0.81
CA LEU A 56 4.86 14.99 -0.39
C LEU A 56 3.64 15.04 -1.34
N GLY A 57 3.77 15.70 -2.49
CA GLY A 57 2.67 15.89 -3.45
C GLY A 57 1.86 17.15 -3.21
N ASN A 58 0.91 17.42 -4.10
CA ASN A 58 0.10 18.65 -4.11
C ASN A 58 -1.39 18.41 -3.81
N ILE A 59 -1.77 17.20 -3.48
CA ILE A 59 -3.20 16.82 -3.33
C ILE A 59 -3.81 17.48 -2.11
N SER A 60 -3.05 17.68 -1.04
CA SER A 60 -3.49 18.47 0.11
C SER A 60 -2.99 19.90 -0.01
N LYS A 61 -3.81 20.78 -0.59
CA LYS A 61 -3.46 22.18 -0.88
C LYS A 61 -3.21 23.05 0.37
N LYS A 62 -3.44 22.55 1.59
CA LYS A 62 -3.52 23.42 2.77
C LYS A 62 -2.41 23.26 3.81
N THR A 63 -1.70 22.16 3.86
CA THR A 63 -0.78 21.86 4.98
C THR A 63 0.59 21.36 4.56
N ILE A 64 0.74 20.87 3.35
CA ILE A 64 2.00 20.36 2.85
C ILE A 64 2.44 21.27 1.71
N SER A 65 2.97 22.40 2.07
CA SER A 65 3.56 23.30 1.06
C SER A 65 5.07 23.10 1.05
N GLY A 66 5.59 22.78 -0.13
CA GLY A 66 6.99 22.87 -0.38
C GLY A 66 7.79 21.59 -0.25
N SER A 67 9.08 21.76 -0.31
CA SER A 67 10.07 20.70 -0.25
C SER A 67 10.22 20.16 1.17
N VAL A 68 10.37 18.86 1.25
CA VAL A 68 10.72 18.15 2.49
C VAL A 68 12.03 17.39 2.26
N ASN A 69 12.58 16.82 3.32
CA ASN A 69 13.75 15.96 3.24
C ASN A 69 13.60 14.82 4.25
N TYR A 70 12.83 13.81 3.88
CA TYR A 70 12.50 12.70 4.78
C TYR A 70 13.16 11.40 4.34
N PRO A 71 13.68 10.60 5.29
CA PRO A 71 14.20 9.28 4.98
C PRO A 71 13.08 8.32 4.59
N ILE A 72 13.44 7.29 3.84
CA ILE A 72 12.55 6.19 3.47
C ILE A 72 12.91 4.98 4.32
N SER A 73 11.94 4.42 5.03
CA SER A 73 12.14 3.26 5.89
C SER A 73 11.76 1.95 5.22
N PHE A 74 10.75 1.96 4.35
CA PHE A 74 10.25 0.75 3.70
C PHE A 74 9.86 1.01 2.24
N ILE A 75 9.92 -0.05 1.44
CA ILE A 75 9.62 0.00 0.01
C ILE A 75 8.77 -1.22 -0.35
N TYR A 76 7.58 -0.99 -0.92
CA TYR A 76 6.79 -2.03 -1.54
C TYR A 76 6.98 -2.01 -3.06
N ILE A 77 7.15 -3.19 -3.65
CA ILE A 77 7.43 -3.34 -5.08
C ILE A 77 6.38 -4.27 -5.69
N LYS A 78 5.73 -3.81 -6.76
CA LYS A 78 4.83 -4.66 -7.53
C LYS A 78 5.60 -5.81 -8.18
N SER A 79 5.12 -7.03 -7.99
CA SER A 79 5.68 -8.20 -8.67
C SER A 79 4.80 -8.67 -9.82
N THR A 80 3.51 -8.87 -9.54
CA THR A 80 2.57 -9.53 -10.44
C THR A 80 1.24 -8.79 -10.51
N GLU A 81 0.51 -9.05 -11.59
CA GLU A 81 -0.87 -8.61 -11.81
C GLU A 81 -1.66 -9.72 -12.49
N GLY A 82 -2.83 -10.03 -11.98
CA GLY A 82 -3.65 -11.10 -12.52
C GLY A 82 -2.91 -12.44 -12.53
N SER A 83 -3.14 -13.23 -13.56
CA SER A 83 -2.53 -14.57 -13.69
C SER A 83 -1.34 -14.64 -14.66
N SER A 84 -0.99 -13.52 -15.33
CA SER A 84 0.00 -13.54 -16.40
C SER A 84 0.91 -12.32 -16.52
N ILE A 85 0.58 -11.21 -15.88
CA ILE A 85 1.36 -9.96 -15.99
C ILE A 85 2.43 -9.92 -14.92
N LEU A 86 3.68 -9.66 -15.33
CA LEU A 86 4.84 -9.51 -14.47
C LEU A 86 5.40 -8.09 -14.56
N ASN A 87 5.88 -7.56 -13.43
CA ASN A 87 6.74 -6.39 -13.45
C ASN A 87 8.17 -6.83 -13.84
N PRO A 88 8.68 -6.46 -15.01
CA PRO A 88 9.99 -6.92 -15.47
C PRO A 88 11.15 -6.35 -14.63
N TYR A 89 10.92 -5.30 -13.86
CA TYR A 89 11.91 -4.66 -12.99
C TYR A 89 11.91 -5.20 -11.57
N TYR A 90 10.95 -6.07 -11.20
CA TYR A 90 10.74 -6.50 -9.82
C TYR A 90 11.98 -7.11 -9.18
N LYS A 91 12.56 -8.12 -9.80
CA LYS A 91 13.71 -8.86 -9.23
C LYS A 91 14.92 -7.95 -9.01
N LYS A 92 15.19 -7.07 -9.97
CA LYS A 92 16.31 -6.13 -9.90
C LYS A 92 16.07 -5.08 -8.82
N ASP A 93 14.86 -4.52 -8.75
CA ASP A 93 14.49 -3.54 -7.73
C ASP A 93 14.48 -4.15 -6.32
N TYR A 94 13.95 -5.36 -6.17
CA TYR A 94 13.98 -6.09 -4.91
C TYR A 94 15.42 -6.29 -4.41
N ALA A 95 16.30 -6.80 -5.26
CA ALA A 95 17.70 -7.02 -4.91
C ALA A 95 18.42 -5.72 -4.54
N ALA A 96 18.21 -4.65 -5.32
CA ALA A 96 18.82 -3.35 -5.07
C ALA A 96 18.33 -2.71 -3.78
N ALA A 97 17.03 -2.74 -3.51
CA ALA A 97 16.46 -2.22 -2.28
C ALA A 97 17.00 -2.95 -1.04
N LYS A 98 17.09 -4.27 -1.09
CA LYS A 98 17.68 -5.10 -0.02
C LYS A 98 19.15 -4.78 0.19
N ALA A 99 19.93 -4.65 -0.88
CA ALA A 99 21.35 -4.32 -0.83
C ALA A 99 21.62 -2.94 -0.20
N HIS A 100 20.68 -2.01 -0.34
CA HIS A 100 20.76 -0.67 0.28
C HIS A 100 20.14 -0.59 1.68
N GLY A 101 19.77 -1.72 2.27
CA GLY A 101 19.31 -1.80 3.66
C GLY A 101 17.84 -1.45 3.89
N TYR A 102 17.04 -1.31 2.86
CA TYR A 102 15.60 -1.05 3.01
C TYR A 102 14.83 -2.29 3.45
N LYS A 103 13.79 -2.09 4.25
CA LYS A 103 12.75 -3.10 4.46
C LYS A 103 11.88 -3.16 3.21
N VAL A 104 11.71 -4.36 2.67
CA VAL A 104 11.03 -4.57 1.39
C VAL A 104 9.81 -5.45 1.58
N GLY A 105 8.73 -5.07 0.92
CA GLY A 105 7.54 -5.89 0.74
C GLY A 105 7.18 -5.99 -0.74
N THR A 106 6.32 -6.93 -1.05
CA THR A 106 5.90 -7.23 -2.42
C THR A 106 4.38 -7.21 -2.53
N TYR A 107 3.85 -6.62 -3.59
CA TYR A 107 2.41 -6.58 -3.81
C TYR A 107 1.98 -7.16 -5.16
N HIS A 108 0.79 -7.73 -5.14
CA HIS A 108 0.06 -8.25 -6.29
C HIS A 108 -1.12 -7.36 -6.61
N PHE A 109 -1.26 -6.97 -7.87
CA PHE A 109 -2.44 -6.27 -8.36
C PHE A 109 -3.52 -7.28 -8.77
N PHE A 110 -4.62 -7.26 -8.03
CA PHE A 110 -5.74 -8.17 -8.23
C PHE A 110 -6.50 -7.88 -9.52
N SER A 111 -6.77 -8.92 -10.30
CA SER A 111 -7.60 -8.84 -11.51
C SER A 111 -8.98 -9.43 -11.25
N THR A 112 -10.01 -8.75 -11.71
CA THR A 112 -11.39 -9.26 -11.69
C THR A 112 -11.66 -10.28 -12.80
N LEU A 113 -10.72 -10.47 -13.74
CA LEU A 113 -10.89 -11.28 -14.95
C LEU A 113 -10.41 -12.73 -14.80
N THR A 114 -9.62 -13.03 -13.79
CA THR A 114 -8.97 -14.33 -13.64
C THR A 114 -9.22 -14.95 -12.27
N PRO A 115 -9.22 -16.31 -12.14
CA PRO A 115 -9.44 -16.98 -10.86
C PRO A 115 -8.37 -16.64 -9.83
N ALA A 116 -8.79 -16.50 -8.57
CA ALA A 116 -7.90 -16.11 -7.47
C ALA A 116 -6.80 -17.13 -7.18
N ASN A 117 -7.05 -18.42 -7.35
CA ASN A 117 -6.05 -19.47 -7.18
C ASN A 117 -4.91 -19.36 -8.21
N LYS A 118 -5.24 -19.02 -9.45
CA LYS A 118 -4.23 -18.77 -10.50
C LYS A 118 -3.42 -17.50 -10.20
N GLN A 119 -4.07 -16.46 -9.71
CA GLN A 119 -3.39 -15.23 -9.30
C GLN A 119 -2.45 -15.46 -8.11
N ALA A 120 -2.89 -16.21 -7.10
CA ALA A 120 -2.05 -16.57 -5.95
C ALA A 120 -0.84 -17.41 -6.40
N SER A 121 -1.05 -18.38 -7.27
CA SER A 121 0.03 -19.20 -7.83
C SER A 121 1.05 -18.35 -8.60
N GLN A 122 0.58 -17.43 -9.43
CA GLN A 122 1.42 -16.48 -10.17
C GLN A 122 2.26 -15.62 -9.22
N PHE A 123 1.63 -15.07 -8.19
CA PHE A 123 2.32 -14.27 -7.18
C PHE A 123 3.41 -15.07 -6.48
N LEU A 124 3.07 -16.26 -5.97
CA LEU A 124 4.02 -17.11 -5.23
C LEU A 124 5.18 -17.58 -6.09
N LYS A 125 4.95 -17.86 -7.37
CA LYS A 125 5.98 -18.29 -8.30
C LYS A 125 7.00 -17.20 -8.63
N HIS A 126 6.56 -15.93 -8.68
CA HIS A 126 7.38 -14.83 -9.20
C HIS A 126 7.76 -13.79 -8.14
N SER A 127 7.41 -14.02 -6.88
CA SER A 127 7.65 -13.05 -5.81
C SER A 127 8.55 -13.64 -4.73
N PHE A 128 9.29 -12.75 -4.07
CA PHE A 128 10.07 -13.09 -2.88
C PHE A 128 9.31 -12.62 -1.65
N VAL A 129 9.06 -13.53 -0.72
CA VAL A 129 8.51 -13.24 0.61
C VAL A 129 9.38 -13.98 1.63
N ARG A 130 10.47 -13.34 2.01
CA ARG A 130 11.47 -13.92 2.92
C ARG A 130 11.15 -13.58 4.37
N SER A 131 11.81 -14.26 5.31
CA SER A 131 11.56 -14.10 6.75
C SER A 131 11.71 -12.67 7.25
N ASN A 132 12.62 -11.90 6.70
CA ASN A 132 12.89 -10.51 7.08
C ASN A 132 12.20 -9.48 6.16
N ASP A 133 11.35 -9.92 5.25
CA ASP A 133 10.55 -9.04 4.41
C ASP A 133 9.26 -8.62 5.12
N LEU A 134 8.69 -7.52 4.66
CA LEU A 134 7.37 -7.07 5.09
C LEU A 134 6.28 -8.02 4.59
N PRO A 135 5.09 -8.02 5.22
CA PRO A 135 3.99 -8.87 4.77
C PRO A 135 3.64 -8.65 3.31
N PRO A 136 3.28 -9.71 2.56
CA PRO A 136 2.81 -9.57 1.20
C PRO A 136 1.50 -8.79 1.16
N VAL A 137 1.21 -8.13 0.05
CA VAL A 137 0.05 -7.25 -0.10
C VAL A 137 -0.79 -7.65 -1.30
N LEU A 138 -2.09 -7.71 -1.10
CA LEU A 138 -3.11 -7.78 -2.15
C LEU A 138 -3.66 -6.39 -2.42
N ASP A 139 -3.41 -5.88 -3.60
CA ASP A 139 -3.88 -4.58 -4.08
C ASP A 139 -5.18 -4.77 -4.87
N VAL A 140 -6.31 -4.26 -4.31
CA VAL A 140 -7.66 -4.44 -4.84
C VAL A 140 -8.26 -3.09 -5.21
N GLU A 141 -8.32 -2.80 -6.50
CA GLU A 141 -8.78 -1.51 -7.04
C GLU A 141 -9.82 -1.68 -8.16
N PRO A 142 -10.85 -2.55 -8.03
CA PRO A 142 -11.81 -2.74 -9.09
C PRO A 142 -12.74 -1.54 -9.22
N THR A 143 -13.17 -1.26 -10.45
CA THR A 143 -14.29 -0.34 -10.69
C THR A 143 -15.61 -1.02 -10.35
N HIS A 144 -16.65 -0.23 -10.14
CA HIS A 144 -18.01 -0.77 -9.93
C HIS A 144 -18.46 -1.68 -11.09
N GLU A 145 -18.16 -1.27 -12.31
CA GLU A 145 -18.48 -2.06 -13.51
C GLU A 145 -17.74 -3.40 -13.58
N GLN A 146 -16.48 -3.40 -13.16
CA GLN A 146 -15.71 -4.65 -13.07
C GLN A 146 -16.28 -5.60 -12.02
N ILE A 147 -16.69 -5.10 -10.87
CA ILE A 147 -17.34 -5.89 -9.82
C ILE A 147 -18.64 -6.48 -10.35
N LYS A 148 -19.46 -5.69 -11.02
CA LYS A 148 -20.73 -6.14 -11.62
C LYS A 148 -20.49 -7.24 -12.66
N LYS A 149 -19.53 -7.04 -13.57
CA LYS A 149 -19.20 -8.02 -14.62
C LYS A 149 -18.68 -9.35 -14.08
N MET A 150 -17.95 -9.33 -12.96
CA MET A 150 -17.44 -10.58 -12.36
C MET A 150 -18.50 -11.38 -11.60
N GLY A 151 -19.69 -10.82 -11.36
CA GLY A 151 -20.79 -11.46 -10.64
C GLY A 151 -21.15 -10.82 -9.31
N GLY A 152 -20.65 -9.64 -9.02
CA GLY A 152 -20.98 -8.85 -7.82
C GLY A 152 -19.96 -8.93 -6.70
N THR A 153 -20.27 -8.24 -5.60
CA THR A 153 -19.39 -8.13 -4.43
C THR A 153 -19.13 -9.46 -3.72
N GLY A 154 -20.12 -10.35 -3.70
CA GLY A 154 -19.95 -11.69 -3.11
C GLY A 154 -18.87 -12.49 -3.80
N VAL A 155 -18.81 -12.45 -5.13
CA VAL A 155 -17.76 -13.10 -5.93
C VAL A 155 -16.41 -12.43 -5.70
N LEU A 156 -16.37 -11.11 -5.67
CA LEU A 156 -15.15 -10.35 -5.38
C LEU A 156 -14.55 -10.76 -4.04
N PHE A 157 -15.33 -10.71 -2.98
CA PHE A 157 -14.85 -11.06 -1.63
C PHE A 157 -14.45 -12.53 -1.50
N ALA A 158 -15.17 -13.45 -2.14
CA ALA A 158 -14.80 -14.86 -2.16
C ALA A 158 -13.42 -15.08 -2.80
N ARG A 159 -13.15 -14.40 -3.92
CA ARG A 159 -11.85 -14.45 -4.60
C ARG A 159 -10.74 -13.79 -3.78
N MET A 160 -11.01 -12.66 -3.14
CA MET A 160 -10.06 -12.02 -2.24
C MET A 160 -9.68 -12.96 -1.08
N ARG A 161 -10.65 -13.58 -0.43
CA ARG A 161 -10.41 -14.55 0.65
C ARG A 161 -9.56 -15.73 0.19
N THR A 162 -9.81 -16.25 -1.00
CA THR A 162 -9.02 -17.34 -1.58
C THR A 162 -7.57 -16.95 -1.74
N TRP A 163 -7.28 -15.80 -2.37
CA TRP A 163 -5.92 -15.32 -2.55
C TRP A 163 -5.21 -15.11 -1.20
N LEU A 164 -5.85 -14.41 -0.29
CA LEU A 164 -5.29 -14.09 1.03
C LEU A 164 -4.94 -15.35 1.81
N ARG A 165 -5.83 -16.34 1.83
CA ARG A 165 -5.60 -17.62 2.51
C ARG A 165 -4.47 -18.43 1.88
N LEU A 166 -4.42 -18.52 0.56
CA LEU A 166 -3.39 -19.30 -0.14
C LEU A 166 -2.00 -18.69 0.05
N VAL A 167 -1.90 -17.38 -0.01
CA VAL A 167 -0.63 -16.69 0.19
C VAL A 167 -0.18 -16.75 1.65
N GLU A 168 -1.09 -16.57 2.62
CA GLU A 168 -0.78 -16.75 4.04
C GLU A 168 -0.27 -18.15 4.34
N ARG A 169 -0.94 -19.17 3.83
CA ARG A 169 -0.52 -20.57 4.02
C ARG A 169 0.87 -20.85 3.44
N ALA A 170 1.15 -20.35 2.24
CA ALA A 170 2.41 -20.60 1.56
C ALA A 170 3.58 -19.81 2.14
N THR A 171 3.35 -18.60 2.62
CA THR A 171 4.42 -17.71 3.10
C THR A 171 4.60 -17.73 4.62
N GLY A 172 3.59 -18.20 5.35
CA GLY A 172 3.55 -18.08 6.81
C GLY A 172 3.29 -16.64 7.30
N LYS A 173 3.07 -15.70 6.41
CA LYS A 173 2.82 -14.29 6.72
C LYS A 173 1.40 -13.90 6.35
N LYS A 174 0.71 -13.27 7.28
CA LYS A 174 -0.63 -12.74 7.04
C LYS A 174 -0.56 -11.55 6.08
N PRO A 175 -1.20 -11.61 4.90
CA PRO A 175 -1.16 -10.50 3.95
C PRO A 175 -1.84 -9.24 4.48
N ILE A 176 -1.43 -8.11 3.92
CA ILE A 176 -2.09 -6.81 4.10
C ILE A 176 -2.95 -6.53 2.88
N LEU A 177 -4.11 -5.93 3.09
CA LEU A 177 -5.08 -5.60 2.06
C LEU A 177 -4.97 -4.11 1.70
N TYR A 178 -4.50 -3.80 0.48
CA TYR A 178 -4.50 -2.45 -0.05
C TYR A 178 -5.83 -2.14 -0.72
N ILE A 179 -6.53 -1.13 -0.21
CA ILE A 179 -7.82 -0.67 -0.72
C ILE A 179 -7.94 0.85 -0.56
N SER A 180 -8.82 1.48 -1.35
CA SER A 180 -9.12 2.91 -1.25
C SER A 180 -10.12 3.20 -0.13
N GLN A 181 -10.17 4.46 0.31
CA GLN A 181 -11.22 4.93 1.22
C GLN A 181 -12.61 4.76 0.61
N THR A 182 -12.75 4.97 -0.70
CA THR A 182 -14.01 4.74 -1.40
C THR A 182 -14.45 3.27 -1.34
N PHE A 183 -13.51 2.34 -1.51
CA PHE A 183 -13.79 0.91 -1.37
C PHE A 183 -14.24 0.55 0.05
N VAL A 184 -13.55 1.08 1.06
CA VAL A 184 -13.93 0.89 2.47
C VAL A 184 -15.37 1.36 2.70
N ASN A 185 -15.69 2.57 2.24
CA ASN A 185 -17.01 3.17 2.47
C ASN A 185 -18.15 2.45 1.74
N ARG A 186 -17.88 1.94 0.53
CA ARG A 186 -18.91 1.31 -0.31
C ARG A 186 -19.10 -0.17 -0.05
N TYR A 187 -18.03 -0.90 0.20
CA TYR A 187 -18.06 -2.36 0.08
C TYR A 187 -17.59 -3.12 1.32
N LEU A 188 -16.63 -2.58 2.08
CA LEU A 188 -15.95 -3.37 3.12
C LEU A 188 -16.89 -3.82 4.26
N SER A 189 -17.96 -3.08 4.52
CA SER A 189 -18.99 -3.47 5.50
C SER A 189 -19.69 -4.80 5.15
N GLN A 190 -19.68 -5.20 3.88
CA GLN A 190 -20.22 -6.48 3.41
C GLN A 190 -19.29 -7.66 3.68
N ALA A 191 -18.05 -7.41 4.10
CA ALA A 191 -17.06 -8.43 4.43
C ALA A 191 -16.41 -8.13 5.79
N PRO A 192 -17.17 -8.20 6.90
CA PRO A 192 -16.66 -7.86 8.23
C PRO A 192 -15.52 -8.77 8.69
N ASP A 193 -15.45 -9.99 8.20
CA ASP A 193 -14.35 -10.93 8.43
C ASP A 193 -13.02 -10.40 7.88
N LEU A 194 -13.01 -9.81 6.68
CA LEU A 194 -11.81 -9.23 6.10
C LEU A 194 -11.35 -8.01 6.90
N LYS A 195 -12.28 -7.14 7.26
CA LYS A 195 -11.99 -5.97 8.10
C LYS A 195 -11.42 -6.35 9.46
N LYS A 196 -11.92 -7.44 10.06
CA LYS A 196 -11.47 -7.92 11.37
C LYS A 196 -10.12 -8.62 11.30
N ASN A 197 -9.91 -9.47 10.29
CA ASN A 197 -8.79 -10.42 10.26
C ASN A 197 -7.55 -9.90 9.55
N TYR A 198 -7.67 -8.89 8.69
CA TYR A 198 -6.54 -8.36 7.92
C TYR A 198 -6.31 -6.90 8.22
N GLN A 199 -5.03 -6.51 8.35
CA GLN A 199 -4.64 -5.11 8.38
C GLN A 199 -4.84 -4.51 6.99
N VAL A 200 -5.16 -3.22 6.96
CA VAL A 200 -5.39 -2.47 5.74
C VAL A 200 -4.22 -1.54 5.45
N TRP A 201 -3.87 -1.43 4.19
CA TRP A 201 -3.09 -0.34 3.64
C TRP A 201 -4.06 0.52 2.84
N ILE A 202 -4.38 1.70 3.35
CA ILE A 202 -5.45 2.50 2.80
C ILE A 202 -4.93 3.63 1.92
N ALA A 203 -5.51 3.79 0.74
CA ALA A 203 -5.32 4.96 -0.10
C ALA A 203 -6.39 6.00 0.24
N ARG A 204 -5.97 7.07 0.88
CA ARG A 204 -6.78 8.27 1.12
C ARG A 204 -5.87 9.48 1.01
N TYR A 205 -6.08 10.26 -0.02
CA TYR A 205 -5.26 11.44 -0.28
C TYR A 205 -5.82 12.65 0.46
N GLY A 206 -4.96 13.28 1.27
CA GLY A 206 -5.38 14.44 2.04
C GLY A 206 -4.72 14.53 3.41
N GLU A 207 -5.19 15.49 4.20
CA GLU A 207 -4.59 15.87 5.48
C GLU A 207 -5.16 15.12 6.69
N TYR A 208 -6.25 14.37 6.51
CA TYR A 208 -6.91 13.66 7.60
C TYR A 208 -6.61 12.17 7.59
N LYS A 209 -6.21 11.66 8.75
CA LYS A 209 -5.97 10.25 8.97
C LYS A 209 -7.25 9.45 8.75
N PRO A 210 -7.23 8.35 7.97
CA PRO A 210 -8.36 7.46 7.83
C PRO A 210 -8.79 6.82 9.16
N ASP A 211 -10.10 6.68 9.37
CA ASP A 211 -10.66 6.02 10.55
C ASP A 211 -10.91 4.53 10.29
N VAL A 212 -9.81 3.79 10.13
CA VAL A 212 -9.81 2.33 9.94
C VAL A 212 -8.60 1.71 10.63
N LYS A 213 -8.68 0.44 10.98
CA LYS A 213 -7.52 -0.33 11.44
C LYS A 213 -6.58 -0.53 10.26
N MET A 214 -5.44 0.15 10.27
CA MET A 214 -4.50 0.14 9.17
C MET A 214 -3.05 -0.05 9.63
N ALA A 215 -2.25 -0.68 8.79
CA ALA A 215 -0.80 -0.71 8.92
C ALA A 215 -0.17 0.52 8.25
N TYR A 216 -0.57 0.82 7.03
CA TYR A 216 -0.05 1.91 6.23
C TYR A 216 -1.17 2.80 5.68
N TRP A 217 -0.81 4.04 5.45
CA TRP A 217 -1.63 5.03 4.79
C TRP A 217 -0.89 5.63 3.61
N GLN A 218 -1.43 5.47 2.38
CA GLN A 218 -0.92 6.12 1.18
C GLN A 218 -1.42 7.56 1.13
N LEU A 219 -0.47 8.50 1.20
CA LEU A 219 -0.74 9.94 1.32
C LEU A 219 -1.07 10.58 -0.02
N CYS A 220 -0.32 10.20 -1.05
CA CYS A 220 -0.41 10.81 -2.37
C CYS A 220 0.22 9.91 -3.44
N PRO A 221 -0.24 10.07 -4.70
CA PRO A 221 0.36 9.39 -5.86
C PRO A 221 1.37 10.27 -6.61
N ASP A 222 1.56 11.51 -6.19
CA ASP A 222 2.33 12.56 -6.88
C ASP A 222 3.51 13.10 -6.06
N GLY A 223 4.03 12.31 -5.15
CA GLY A 223 5.23 12.63 -4.41
C GLY A 223 6.47 12.64 -5.30
N LYS A 224 7.56 13.20 -4.78
CA LYS A 224 8.86 13.18 -5.45
C LYS A 224 9.92 12.61 -4.52
N VAL A 225 10.74 11.75 -5.09
CA VAL A 225 11.83 11.05 -4.40
C VAL A 225 13.12 11.31 -5.16
N ALA A 226 14.15 11.80 -4.46
CA ALA A 226 15.48 11.92 -5.05
C ALA A 226 15.98 10.54 -5.50
N GLY A 227 16.50 10.44 -6.72
CA GLY A 227 16.93 9.18 -7.32
C GLY A 227 15.88 8.46 -8.17
N ILE A 228 14.63 8.90 -8.16
CA ILE A 228 13.55 8.37 -9.00
C ILE A 228 12.99 9.47 -9.90
N GLN A 229 12.83 9.17 -11.17
CA GLN A 229 12.21 10.10 -12.13
C GLN A 229 10.69 10.08 -12.03
N GLY A 230 10.08 11.28 -11.97
CA GLY A 230 8.64 11.46 -11.96
C GLY A 230 8.00 11.22 -10.61
N TYR A 231 6.72 10.91 -10.64
CA TYR A 231 5.91 10.76 -9.42
C TYR A 231 6.10 9.40 -8.76
N VAL A 232 6.02 9.42 -7.43
CA VAL A 232 6.13 8.23 -6.60
C VAL A 232 5.02 8.27 -5.54
N ASP A 233 4.40 7.14 -5.29
CA ASP A 233 3.43 6.99 -4.22
C ASP A 233 4.13 7.06 -2.85
N ILE A 234 3.68 7.96 -2.01
CA ILE A 234 4.23 8.17 -0.66
C ILE A 234 3.28 7.58 0.38
N ASN A 235 3.85 6.85 1.31
CA ASN A 235 3.13 6.18 2.37
C ASN A 235 3.69 6.55 3.74
N VAL A 236 2.84 6.44 4.77
CA VAL A 236 3.26 6.51 6.16
C VAL A 236 2.76 5.30 6.93
N PHE A 237 3.62 4.76 7.79
CA PHE A 237 3.23 3.72 8.74
C PHE A 237 2.35 4.32 9.84
N ASN A 238 1.32 3.58 10.26
CA ASN A 238 0.40 4.01 11.31
C ASN A 238 1.01 3.81 12.69
N GLY A 239 2.02 4.57 13.01
CA GLY A 239 2.75 4.53 14.28
C GLY A 239 4.08 5.27 14.17
N TYR A 240 4.83 5.25 15.26
CA TYR A 240 6.17 5.81 15.34
C TYR A 240 7.21 4.69 15.45
N HIS A 241 8.45 5.05 15.73
CA HIS A 241 9.60 4.14 15.68
C HIS A 241 9.40 2.84 16.47
N ASP A 242 8.92 2.91 17.71
CA ASP A 242 8.76 1.70 18.55
C ASP A 242 7.70 0.76 18.00
N ALA A 243 6.55 1.31 17.59
CA ALA A 243 5.48 0.53 16.96
C ALA A 243 5.93 -0.10 15.65
N TYR A 244 6.71 0.63 14.86
CA TYR A 244 7.27 0.12 13.61
C TYR A 244 8.29 -1.00 13.85
N SER A 245 9.17 -0.86 14.83
CA SER A 245 10.13 -1.90 15.20
C SER A 245 9.43 -3.19 15.64
N GLN A 246 8.37 -3.09 16.44
CA GLN A 246 7.52 -4.22 16.79
C GLN A 246 6.85 -4.84 15.57
N PHE A 247 6.28 -4.04 14.70
CA PHE A 247 5.63 -4.50 13.48
C PHE A 247 6.60 -5.28 12.58
N VAL A 248 7.80 -4.77 12.36
CA VAL A 248 8.83 -5.43 11.55
C VAL A 248 9.31 -6.73 12.17
N SER A 249 9.46 -6.80 13.50
CA SER A 249 9.94 -8.01 14.19
C SER A 249 8.86 -9.08 14.37
N SER A 250 7.58 -8.74 14.29
CA SER A 250 6.46 -9.68 14.43
C SER A 250 6.00 -10.30 13.11
N HIS A 251 6.57 -9.91 12.00
CA HIS A 251 6.30 -10.40 10.64
C HIS A 251 7.59 -10.90 9.99
#